data_5c8d2c8629ceb9958106f7de14390dad
#
_entry.id   5c8d2c8629ceb9958106f7de14390dad
#
_cell.length_a   1.000
_cell.length_b   1.000
_cell.length_c   1.000
_cell.angle_alpha   90.00
_cell.angle_beta   90.00
_cell.angle_gamma   90.00
#
_symmetry.space_group_name_H-M   'P 1'
#
loop_
_entity.id
_entity.type
_entity.pdbx_description
1 polymer ?
#
loop_
_entity_poly.entity_id
_entity_poly.type
_entity_poly.pdbx_seq_one_letter_code
_entity_poly.pdbx_strand_id
1 'polypeptide(L)'
;MTTKTRFNKATPEKTNKNKVLENSLLNVNTQTRVEESWPEGESNISLNGVADMDNLVYLYLSEMGQTPKLNAAEEKDLGSRIEQGKYLEKLERELTTESSQKIISSVMIRELFTRFSQYGDLFMAIRHYNHLEECETVGQLAAHPTFHRAIDGYIDPQMVETLNKIPGIETENIVNAIMELSLTNLLIDWKTLAEVGKASSMAEFSRKVKTGAFCRILATHEKDLDAHFARIKTRTREAQDHLIVANLRLVVSIAKKFIGRGLSLGDLIQEGNLGLIRTVQKFDHRRNFKFSTYATWWIRQSISRAIADGSRTIRLPVHIVNTGKRLTATRQRLYQDNGRKPTNEELSQTMGITTREVGDLINAMSLEPVSLEMPIGEDDDQLSDCVEDQSIPRPEDEAADSMLSQQIRQIINTLQERERRVIELRFGLGDGNGRTLEEVSRELGITRERVRQIELKALKILRDPDNKARLKDYIY
;
A
#
# COMPACT_ATOMS: atom_id res chain seq x y z
N MET A 1 -7.99 48.41 -28.83
CA MET A 1 -8.71 48.00 -27.60
C MET A 1 -8.49 46.50 -27.47
N THR A 2 -7.53 46.11 -26.66
CA THR A 2 -7.05 44.73 -26.50
C THR A 2 -7.45 44.25 -25.13
N THR A 3 -8.31 43.29 -25.06
CA THR A 3 -8.73 42.59 -23.83
C THR A 3 -7.84 41.34 -23.62
N LYS A 4 -7.00 41.38 -22.60
CA LYS A 4 -6.20 40.28 -22.10
C LYS A 4 -7.05 39.37 -21.20
N THR A 5 -7.33 38.18 -21.63
CA THR A 5 -7.88 37.11 -20.78
C THR A 5 -6.73 36.45 -19.97
N ARG A 6 -6.82 36.57 -18.65
CA ARG A 6 -5.93 35.88 -17.69
C ARG A 6 -6.37 34.43 -17.54
N PHE A 7 -5.50 33.50 -17.86
CA PHE A 7 -5.61 32.09 -17.45
C PHE A 7 -5.20 31.97 -15.98
N ASN A 8 -6.16 31.59 -15.13
CA ASN A 8 -5.88 31.13 -13.77
C ASN A 8 -5.45 29.66 -13.83
N LYS A 9 -4.22 29.38 -13.40
CA LYS A 9 -3.72 28.03 -13.11
C LYS A 9 -4.32 27.57 -11.78
N ALA A 10 -5.21 26.60 -11.82
CA ALA A 10 -5.67 25.86 -10.64
C ALA A 10 -4.60 24.82 -10.26
N THR A 11 -4.11 24.91 -9.04
CA THR A 11 -3.30 23.89 -8.37
C THR A 11 -4.18 22.71 -7.96
N PRO A 12 -3.74 21.45 -8.08
CA PRO A 12 -4.57 20.30 -7.72
C PRO A 12 -4.55 20.06 -6.20
N GLU A 13 -5.74 20.08 -5.62
CA GLU A 13 -6.03 19.64 -4.25
C GLU A 13 -5.68 18.14 -4.07
N LYS A 14 -4.58 17.85 -3.38
CA LYS A 14 -4.16 16.49 -2.97
C LYS A 14 -4.47 16.15 -1.51
N THR A 15 -5.33 16.89 -0.82
CA THR A 15 -5.46 16.78 0.65
C THR A 15 -6.78 16.21 1.18
N ASN A 16 -7.71 15.77 0.32
CA ASN A 16 -9.06 15.43 0.83
C ASN A 16 -9.43 13.93 0.83
N LYS A 17 -8.58 13.04 0.29
CA LYS A 17 -8.89 11.59 0.28
C LYS A 17 -8.62 10.87 1.61
N ASN A 18 -7.67 11.35 2.42
CA ASN A 18 -7.39 10.73 3.71
C ASN A 18 -8.39 11.12 4.80
N LYS A 19 -8.94 12.33 4.78
CA LYS A 19 -9.99 12.76 5.72
C LYS A 19 -11.34 12.04 5.50
N VAL A 20 -11.65 11.67 4.27
CA VAL A 20 -12.89 10.92 3.96
C VAL A 20 -12.79 9.48 4.45
N LEU A 21 -11.60 8.86 4.43
CA LEU A 21 -11.37 7.53 4.98
C LEU A 21 -11.36 7.52 6.52
N GLU A 22 -10.86 8.56 7.17
CA GLU A 22 -10.91 8.68 8.64
C GLU A 22 -12.34 8.95 9.14
N ASN A 23 -13.13 9.77 8.47
CA ASN A 23 -14.52 10.02 8.83
C ASN A 23 -15.45 8.83 8.50
N SER A 24 -15.13 8.00 7.50
CA SER A 24 -15.89 6.77 7.26
C SER A 24 -15.63 5.70 8.33
N LEU A 25 -14.48 5.72 8.99
CA LEU A 25 -14.15 4.83 10.12
C LEU A 25 -14.84 5.27 11.44
N LEU A 26 -15.16 6.55 11.57
CA LEU A 26 -15.92 7.07 12.73
C LEU A 26 -17.43 6.83 12.60
N ASN A 27 -17.97 6.75 11.38
CA ASN A 27 -19.40 6.53 11.13
C ASN A 27 -19.83 5.05 11.03
N VAL A 28 -18.90 4.10 11.03
CA VAL A 28 -19.24 2.65 11.05
C VAL A 28 -19.69 2.17 12.45
N ASN A 29 -19.60 3.02 13.48
CA ASN A 29 -19.98 2.64 14.86
C ASN A 29 -21.47 2.82 15.20
N THR A 30 -22.35 3.18 14.26
CA THR A 30 -23.77 3.44 14.61
C THR A 30 -24.81 2.64 13.78
N GLN A 31 -24.43 1.87 12.81
CA GLN A 31 -25.41 1.01 12.09
C GLN A 31 -24.77 -0.30 11.65
N THR A 32 -25.09 -1.31 12.35
CA THR A 32 -25.16 -2.77 12.19
C THR A 32 -24.50 -3.47 13.37
N ARG A 33 -25.23 -3.47 14.48
CA ARG A 33 -25.14 -4.52 15.49
C ARG A 33 -25.74 -5.78 14.89
N VAL A 34 -25.01 -6.48 14.04
CA VAL A 34 -25.21 -7.89 13.81
C VAL A 34 -24.32 -8.59 14.82
N GLU A 35 -24.92 -8.97 15.91
CA GLU A 35 -24.35 -9.89 16.88
C GLU A 35 -24.24 -11.27 16.20
N GLU A 36 -23.21 -11.47 15.41
CA GLU A 36 -22.70 -12.81 15.17
C GLU A 36 -21.94 -13.21 16.42
N SER A 37 -22.65 -13.89 17.33
CA SER A 37 -22.09 -14.65 18.45
C SER A 37 -21.12 -15.69 17.88
N TRP A 38 -19.83 -15.37 17.91
CA TRP A 38 -18.79 -16.34 17.59
C TRP A 38 -18.53 -17.16 18.84
N PRO A 39 -18.58 -18.52 18.78
CA PRO A 39 -18.23 -19.34 19.91
C PRO A 39 -16.78 -19.04 20.29
N GLU A 40 -16.56 -18.61 21.53
CA GLU A 40 -15.27 -18.65 22.21
C GLU A 40 -14.91 -20.12 22.45
N GLY A 41 -14.59 -20.84 21.36
CA GLY A 41 -14.08 -22.18 21.44
C GLY A 41 -12.56 -22.13 21.48
N GLU A 42 -12.00 -22.58 22.58
CA GLU A 42 -10.61 -22.99 22.69
C GLU A 42 -10.28 -23.93 21.52
N SER A 43 -9.75 -23.38 20.43
CA SER A 43 -9.25 -24.23 19.35
C SER A 43 -7.85 -24.69 19.73
N ASN A 44 -7.81 -25.83 20.44
CA ASN A 44 -6.67 -26.74 20.31
C ASN A 44 -6.49 -26.97 18.82
N ILE A 45 -5.38 -26.51 18.24
CA ILE A 45 -5.04 -26.77 16.86
C ILE A 45 -4.73 -28.25 16.78
N SER A 46 -5.72 -29.09 16.53
CA SER A 46 -5.47 -30.50 16.20
C SER A 46 -4.90 -30.53 14.78
N LEU A 47 -3.65 -30.92 14.67
CA LEU A 47 -2.87 -31.05 13.45
C LEU A 47 -3.35 -32.19 12.53
N ASN A 48 -4.40 -32.92 12.93
CA ASN A 48 -4.84 -34.17 12.29
C ASN A 48 -5.57 -34.00 10.94
N GLY A 49 -5.58 -32.80 10.34
CA GLY A 49 -6.19 -32.56 9.02
C GLY A 49 -5.23 -32.03 7.96
N VAL A 50 -3.90 -32.15 8.16
CA VAL A 50 -2.90 -31.44 7.37
C VAL A 50 -1.92 -32.44 6.72
N ALA A 51 -2.44 -33.52 6.14
CA ALA A 51 -1.60 -34.54 5.51
C ALA A 51 -0.88 -34.07 4.23
N ASP A 52 -1.28 -32.94 3.64
CA ASP A 52 -0.70 -32.36 2.41
C ASP A 52 -0.07 -30.95 2.61
N MET A 53 0.29 -30.59 3.83
CA MET A 53 0.97 -29.29 4.03
C MET A 53 2.47 -29.43 3.78
N ASP A 54 3.03 -28.53 2.97
CA ASP A 54 4.47 -28.37 2.77
C ASP A 54 5.18 -28.40 4.13
N ASN A 55 6.31 -29.14 4.22
CA ASN A 55 7.13 -29.23 5.43
C ASN A 55 7.42 -27.87 6.07
N LEU A 56 7.51 -26.82 5.25
CA LEU A 56 7.78 -25.44 5.67
C LEU A 56 6.62 -24.81 6.47
N VAL A 57 5.38 -25.06 6.06
CA VAL A 57 4.19 -24.57 6.78
C VAL A 57 4.04 -25.29 8.13
N TYR A 58 4.35 -26.60 8.16
CA TYR A 58 4.35 -27.36 9.40
C TYR A 58 5.39 -26.83 10.40
N LEU A 59 6.63 -26.57 9.94
CA LEU A 59 7.69 -26.01 10.78
C LEU A 59 7.28 -24.65 11.35
N TYR A 60 6.75 -23.77 10.50
CA TYR A 60 6.23 -22.46 10.91
C TYR A 60 5.16 -22.58 11.99
N LEU A 61 4.20 -23.50 11.84
CA LEU A 61 3.13 -23.72 12.83
C LEU A 61 3.67 -24.26 14.16
N SER A 62 4.71 -25.10 14.11
CA SER A 62 5.39 -25.65 15.30
C SER A 62 6.10 -24.54 16.07
N GLU A 63 6.89 -23.72 15.42
CA GLU A 63 7.61 -22.59 16.02
C GLU A 63 6.66 -21.55 16.65
N MET A 64 5.63 -21.16 15.90
CA MET A 64 4.61 -20.24 16.36
C MET A 64 3.86 -20.75 17.63
N GLY A 65 3.76 -22.08 17.77
CA GLY A 65 3.09 -22.72 18.92
C GLY A 65 3.80 -22.49 20.25
N GLN A 66 5.11 -22.20 20.24
CA GLN A 66 5.93 -22.04 21.45
C GLN A 66 5.70 -20.71 22.18
N THR A 67 5.21 -19.68 21.50
CA THR A 67 5.01 -18.36 22.09
C THR A 67 3.68 -18.30 22.86
N PRO A 68 3.69 -17.93 24.16
CA PRO A 68 2.47 -17.80 24.95
C PRO A 68 1.59 -16.63 24.46
N LYS A 69 0.29 -16.73 24.75
CA LYS A 69 -0.65 -15.63 24.47
C LYS A 69 -0.42 -14.48 25.45
N LEU A 70 -0.51 -13.26 24.99
CA LEU A 70 -0.41 -12.06 25.82
C LEU A 70 -1.70 -11.84 26.61
N ASN A 71 -1.55 -11.32 27.83
CA ASN A 71 -2.67 -10.79 28.61
C ASN A 71 -2.90 -9.31 28.28
N ALA A 72 -4.02 -8.74 28.75
CA ALA A 72 -4.38 -7.35 28.45
C ALA A 72 -3.39 -6.31 29.02
N ALA A 73 -2.72 -6.62 30.13
CA ALA A 73 -1.72 -5.73 30.71
C ALA A 73 -0.42 -5.73 29.90
N GLU A 74 -0.02 -6.90 29.40
CA GLU A 74 1.15 -7.04 28.53
C GLU A 74 0.90 -6.35 27.17
N GLU A 75 -0.30 -6.49 26.58
CA GLU A 75 -0.67 -5.78 25.35
C GLU A 75 -0.56 -4.25 25.52
N LYS A 76 -0.98 -3.72 26.68
CA LYS A 76 -0.89 -2.29 27.00
C LYS A 76 0.56 -1.83 27.17
N ASP A 77 1.39 -2.59 27.89
CA ASP A 77 2.80 -2.27 28.10
C ASP A 77 3.56 -2.26 26.77
N LEU A 78 3.36 -3.30 25.96
CA LEU A 78 3.97 -3.36 24.60
C LEU A 78 3.46 -2.21 23.72
N GLY A 79 2.17 -1.90 23.77
CA GLY A 79 1.57 -0.77 23.05
C GLY A 79 2.18 0.58 23.45
N SER A 80 2.40 0.81 24.75
CA SER A 80 3.05 2.02 25.27
C SER A 80 4.49 2.17 24.78
N ARG A 81 5.28 1.08 24.83
CA ARG A 81 6.66 1.08 24.31
C ARG A 81 6.73 1.37 22.80
N ILE A 82 5.78 0.84 22.04
CA ILE A 82 5.67 1.09 20.58
C ILE A 82 5.31 2.56 20.33
N GLU A 83 4.40 3.14 21.12
CA GLU A 83 4.00 4.55 20.99
C GLU A 83 5.16 5.49 21.30
N GLN A 84 5.94 5.22 22.36
CA GLN A 84 7.16 5.97 22.70
C GLN A 84 8.15 6.02 21.54
N GLY A 85 8.43 4.88 20.90
CA GLY A 85 9.34 4.83 19.75
C GLY A 85 8.84 5.62 18.55
N LYS A 86 7.55 5.53 18.24
CA LYS A 86 6.94 6.30 17.13
C LYS A 86 7.02 7.81 17.37
N TYR A 87 6.77 8.24 18.60
CA TYR A 87 6.88 9.65 18.95
C TYR A 87 8.32 10.13 18.86
N LEU A 88 9.29 9.31 19.29
CA LEU A 88 10.70 9.61 19.16
C LEU A 88 11.12 9.74 17.68
N GLU A 89 10.67 8.82 16.82
CA GLU A 89 10.93 8.89 15.37
C GLU A 89 10.26 10.12 14.72
N LYS A 90 9.08 10.49 15.18
CA LYS A 90 8.38 11.70 14.72
C LYS A 90 9.19 12.93 15.08
N LEU A 91 9.64 13.04 16.33
CA LEU A 91 10.48 14.15 16.82
C LEU A 91 11.79 14.26 16.04
N GLU A 92 12.46 13.14 15.78
CA GLU A 92 13.68 13.12 14.96
C GLU A 92 13.43 13.66 13.55
N ARG A 93 12.33 13.28 12.91
CA ARG A 93 11.99 13.78 11.56
C ARG A 93 11.71 15.29 11.57
N GLU A 94 10.96 15.78 12.54
CA GLU A 94 10.65 17.19 12.67
C GLU A 94 11.93 18.02 12.84
N LEU A 95 12.83 17.62 13.73
CA LEU A 95 14.10 18.29 13.96
C LEU A 95 15.08 18.17 12.77
N THR A 96 15.04 17.03 12.02
CA THR A 96 15.87 16.86 10.81
C THR A 96 15.44 17.81 9.69
N THR A 97 14.14 18.09 9.59
CA THR A 97 13.60 19.00 8.58
C THR A 97 14.00 20.45 8.85
N GLU A 98 14.16 20.81 10.12
CA GLU A 98 14.56 22.18 10.56
C GLU A 98 16.07 22.40 10.49
N SER A 99 16.90 21.37 10.68
CA SER A 99 18.35 21.46 10.66
C SER A 99 18.98 20.40 9.75
N SER A 100 19.66 20.82 8.70
CA SER A 100 20.36 19.93 7.74
C SER A 100 21.55 19.14 8.33
N GLN A 101 21.72 19.10 9.65
CA GLN A 101 22.80 18.43 10.37
C GLN A 101 22.29 17.24 11.17
N LYS A 102 23.19 16.29 11.46
CA LYS A 102 22.90 15.15 12.34
C LYS A 102 22.39 15.64 13.69
N ILE A 103 21.20 15.20 14.08
CA ILE A 103 20.57 15.60 15.34
C ILE A 103 21.37 15.02 16.49
N ILE A 104 21.71 15.88 17.46
CA ILE A 104 22.41 15.54 18.69
C ILE A 104 21.35 15.27 19.76
N SER A 105 21.55 14.24 20.60
CA SER A 105 20.60 13.85 21.64
C SER A 105 20.26 14.96 22.63
N SER A 106 21.19 15.87 22.89
CA SER A 106 20.95 17.08 23.69
C SER A 106 19.92 18.04 23.10
N VAL A 107 19.84 18.13 21.77
CA VAL A 107 18.80 18.92 21.08
C VAL A 107 17.43 18.28 21.23
N MET A 108 17.36 16.94 21.08
CA MET A 108 16.11 16.18 21.24
C MET A 108 15.55 16.31 22.65
N ILE A 109 16.38 16.12 23.67
CA ILE A 109 15.95 16.22 25.06
C ILE A 109 15.52 17.65 25.41
N ARG A 110 16.21 18.67 24.89
CA ARG A 110 15.82 20.08 25.08
C ARG A 110 14.44 20.35 24.48
N GLU A 111 14.17 19.81 23.31
CA GLU A 111 12.87 19.95 22.65
C GLU A 111 11.77 19.24 23.48
N LEU A 112 12.03 18.03 23.98
CA LEU A 112 11.12 17.32 24.88
C LEU A 112 10.80 18.16 26.14
N PHE A 113 11.80 18.77 26.77
CA PHE A 113 11.59 19.65 27.91
C PHE A 113 10.81 20.91 27.55
N THR A 114 11.04 21.46 26.37
CA THR A 114 10.32 22.64 25.90
C THR A 114 8.85 22.29 25.71
N ARG A 115 8.53 21.18 25.05
CA ARG A 115 7.16 20.67 24.88
C ARG A 115 6.50 20.34 26.21
N PHE A 116 7.21 19.66 27.10
CA PHE A 116 6.71 19.37 28.45
C PHE A 116 6.34 20.67 29.20
N SER A 117 7.17 21.70 29.11
CA SER A 117 6.91 22.99 29.76
C SER A 117 5.72 23.76 29.18
N GLN A 118 5.35 23.52 27.91
CA GLN A 118 4.17 24.11 27.27
C GLN A 118 2.85 23.60 27.92
N TYR A 119 2.87 22.37 28.41
CA TYR A 119 1.73 21.76 29.07
C TYR A 119 1.73 21.96 30.60
N GLY A 120 2.42 23.01 31.08
CA GLY A 120 2.59 23.27 32.50
C GLY A 120 1.28 23.46 33.26
N ASP A 121 0.32 24.18 32.68
CA ASP A 121 -0.99 24.41 33.30
C ASP A 121 -1.81 23.12 33.36
N LEU A 122 -1.76 22.32 32.30
CA LEU A 122 -2.39 21.00 32.25
C LEU A 122 -1.76 20.04 33.27
N PHE A 123 -0.43 20.05 33.41
CA PHE A 123 0.32 19.26 34.39
C PHE A 123 -0.11 19.59 35.82
N MET A 124 -0.25 20.88 36.15
CA MET A 124 -0.71 21.33 37.48
C MET A 124 -2.19 21.02 37.70
N ALA A 125 -3.04 21.12 36.69
CA ALA A 125 -4.45 20.76 36.76
C ALA A 125 -4.66 19.26 37.05
N ILE A 126 -3.88 18.38 36.40
CA ILE A 126 -3.86 16.94 36.65
C ILE A 126 -3.34 16.63 38.06
N ARG A 127 -2.34 17.36 38.57
CA ARG A 127 -1.87 17.26 39.95
C ARG A 127 -2.99 17.52 40.93
N HIS A 128 -3.73 18.60 40.75
CA HIS A 128 -4.84 19.00 41.61
C HIS A 128 -6.01 17.98 41.57
N TYR A 129 -6.35 17.53 40.36
CA TYR A 129 -7.40 16.51 40.15
C TYR A 129 -7.10 15.19 40.89
N ASN A 130 -5.84 14.76 40.92
CA ASN A 130 -5.41 13.54 41.58
C ASN A 130 -4.98 13.70 43.04
N HIS A 131 -5.20 14.88 43.67
CA HIS A 131 -4.83 15.19 45.05
C HIS A 131 -3.35 14.92 45.38
N LEU A 132 -2.43 15.21 44.43
CA LEU A 132 -0.99 14.98 44.59
C LEU A 132 -0.25 16.21 45.11
N GLU A 133 -0.79 16.85 46.15
CA GLU A 133 -0.24 18.09 46.72
C GLU A 133 1.05 17.86 47.54
N GLU A 134 1.30 16.61 47.93
CA GLU A 134 2.49 16.20 48.70
C GLU A 134 3.80 16.27 47.87
N CYS A 135 3.70 16.29 46.53
CA CYS A 135 4.88 16.41 45.66
C CYS A 135 5.35 17.84 45.60
N GLU A 136 6.52 18.15 46.19
CA GLU A 136 7.10 19.49 46.21
C GLU A 136 7.80 19.92 44.93
N THR A 137 8.28 18.96 44.14
CA THR A 137 9.04 19.24 42.94
C THR A 137 8.41 18.65 41.68
N VAL A 138 8.68 19.28 40.52
CA VAL A 138 8.17 18.84 39.22
C VAL A 138 8.64 17.42 38.89
N GLY A 139 9.88 17.05 39.20
CA GLY A 139 10.40 15.71 38.97
C GLY A 139 9.77 14.63 39.83
N GLN A 140 9.45 14.95 41.10
CA GLN A 140 8.72 14.01 42.01
C GLN A 140 7.32 13.74 41.50
N LEU A 141 6.60 14.79 41.08
CA LEU A 141 5.28 14.66 40.50
C LEU A 141 5.31 13.90 39.18
N ALA A 142 6.25 14.23 38.30
CA ALA A 142 6.44 13.55 36.99
C ALA A 142 6.76 12.05 37.13
N ALA A 143 7.43 11.65 38.24
CA ALA A 143 7.73 10.25 38.52
C ALA A 143 6.67 9.53 39.40
N HIS A 144 5.61 10.22 39.79
CA HIS A 144 4.63 9.66 40.71
C HIS A 144 3.72 8.61 40.05
N PRO A 145 3.55 7.39 40.64
CA PRO A 145 2.79 6.32 40.01
C PRO A 145 1.33 6.66 39.71
N THR A 146 0.67 7.46 40.57
CA THR A 146 -0.73 7.88 40.37
C THR A 146 -0.83 8.84 39.20
N PHE A 147 0.15 9.75 39.04
CA PHE A 147 0.21 10.65 37.89
C PHE A 147 0.37 9.87 36.60
N HIS A 148 1.29 8.90 36.53
CA HIS A 148 1.46 8.02 35.40
C HIS A 148 0.18 7.26 35.03
N ARG A 149 -0.54 6.71 36.03
CA ARG A 149 -1.82 6.02 35.77
C ARG A 149 -2.87 6.92 35.16
N ALA A 150 -2.88 8.20 35.51
CA ALA A 150 -3.86 9.17 35.00
C ALA A 150 -3.57 9.58 33.53
N ILE A 151 -2.30 9.58 33.09
CA ILE A 151 -1.90 10.08 31.76
C ILE A 151 -1.48 8.99 30.77
N ASP A 152 -0.88 7.87 31.26
CA ASP A 152 -0.25 6.86 30.39
C ASP A 152 -1.22 5.75 29.93
N GLY A 153 -2.42 5.68 30.51
CA GLY A 153 -3.39 4.65 30.22
C GLY A 153 -4.66 5.16 29.55
N TYR A 154 -5.77 4.55 29.97
CA TYR A 154 -7.10 5.02 29.59
C TYR A 154 -7.36 6.38 30.23
N ILE A 155 -7.61 7.37 29.39
CA ILE A 155 -7.90 8.73 29.82
C ILE A 155 -9.37 8.76 30.27
N ASP A 156 -9.60 9.06 31.57
CA ASP A 156 -10.94 9.12 32.14
C ASP A 156 -11.74 10.29 31.53
N PRO A 157 -12.92 10.01 30.93
CA PRO A 157 -13.79 11.07 30.40
C PRO A 157 -14.19 12.10 31.46
N GLN A 158 -14.34 11.71 32.74
CA GLN A 158 -14.68 12.62 33.84
C GLN A 158 -13.53 13.59 34.12
N MET A 159 -12.28 13.10 34.06
CA MET A 159 -11.10 13.95 34.15
C MET A 159 -11.06 14.99 33.02
N VAL A 160 -11.28 14.54 31.78
CA VAL A 160 -11.30 15.42 30.60
C VAL A 160 -12.39 16.49 30.76
N GLU A 161 -13.59 16.12 31.20
CA GLU A 161 -14.69 17.07 31.41
C GLU A 161 -14.37 18.09 32.52
N THR A 162 -13.69 17.67 33.57
CA THR A 162 -13.27 18.56 34.66
C THR A 162 -12.17 19.51 34.22
N LEU A 163 -11.19 19.01 33.47
CA LEU A 163 -10.08 19.82 32.92
C LEU A 163 -10.58 20.84 31.89
N ASN A 164 -11.60 20.52 31.10
CA ASN A 164 -12.24 21.42 30.14
C ASN A 164 -12.90 22.65 30.82
N LYS A 165 -13.23 22.58 32.09
CA LYS A 165 -13.84 23.68 32.85
C LYS A 165 -12.82 24.69 33.40
N ILE A 166 -11.53 24.39 33.31
CA ILE A 166 -10.47 25.27 33.81
C ILE A 166 -10.13 26.34 32.77
N PRO A 167 -10.28 27.64 33.07
CA PRO A 167 -9.94 28.72 32.14
C PRO A 167 -8.41 28.74 31.88
N GLY A 168 -8.05 28.85 30.61
CA GLY A 168 -6.64 28.88 30.17
C GLY A 168 -6.13 27.59 29.55
N ILE A 169 -6.90 26.48 29.62
CA ILE A 169 -6.61 25.26 28.87
C ILE A 169 -7.46 25.29 27.60
N GLU A 170 -6.81 25.49 26.43
CA GLU A 170 -7.52 25.51 25.14
C GLU A 170 -8.21 24.16 24.87
N THR A 171 -9.50 24.21 24.68
CA THR A 171 -10.43 23.05 24.75
C THR A 171 -10.49 22.16 23.52
N GLU A 172 -9.92 22.54 22.39
CA GLU A 172 -10.13 21.78 21.14
C GLU A 172 -9.41 20.40 21.12
N ASN A 173 -8.39 20.16 21.97
CA ASN A 173 -7.59 18.94 21.91
C ASN A 173 -6.97 18.50 23.28
N ILE A 174 -7.71 18.61 24.40
CA ILE A 174 -7.18 18.17 25.71
C ILE A 174 -6.65 16.72 25.72
N VAL A 175 -7.35 15.81 25.06
CA VAL A 175 -6.92 14.40 24.97
C VAL A 175 -5.55 14.31 24.29
N ASN A 176 -5.34 15.02 23.20
CA ASN A 176 -4.05 15.06 22.51
C ASN A 176 -2.96 15.71 23.37
N ALA A 177 -3.30 16.77 24.12
CA ALA A 177 -2.37 17.43 25.05
C ALA A 177 -1.95 16.49 26.20
N ILE A 178 -2.88 15.71 26.77
CA ILE A 178 -2.59 14.67 27.76
C ILE A 178 -1.69 13.58 27.16
N MET A 179 -1.96 13.15 25.92
CA MET A 179 -1.14 12.16 25.22
C MET A 179 0.29 12.67 24.99
N GLU A 180 0.46 13.90 24.53
CA GLU A 180 1.77 14.49 24.34
C GLU A 180 2.52 14.72 25.66
N LEU A 181 1.81 15.14 26.72
CA LEU A 181 2.37 15.25 28.06
C LEU A 181 2.85 13.88 28.58
N SER A 182 2.07 12.83 28.40
CA SER A 182 2.44 11.46 28.75
C SER A 182 3.69 11.01 28.00
N LEU A 183 3.72 11.17 26.67
CA LEU A 183 4.86 10.74 25.84
C LEU A 183 6.14 11.53 26.15
N THR A 184 6.03 12.84 26.29
CA THR A 184 7.19 13.66 26.69
C THR A 184 7.71 13.29 28.07
N ASN A 185 6.82 13.01 29.04
CA ASN A 185 7.19 12.56 30.37
C ASN A 185 7.90 11.20 30.38
N LEU A 186 7.42 10.24 29.59
CA LEU A 186 8.00 8.90 29.48
C LEU A 186 9.36 8.88 28.74
N LEU A 187 9.59 9.80 27.84
CA LEU A 187 10.84 9.90 27.08
C LEU A 187 11.94 10.68 27.82
N ILE A 188 11.62 11.47 28.83
CA ILE A 188 12.59 12.21 29.64
C ILE A 188 13.28 11.27 30.63
N ASP A 189 14.61 11.24 30.62
CA ASP A 189 15.39 10.56 31.66
C ASP A 189 15.53 11.44 32.91
N TRP A 190 14.53 11.39 33.77
CA TRP A 190 14.49 12.13 35.02
C TRP A 190 15.63 11.78 35.98
N LYS A 191 16.24 10.59 35.85
CA LYS A 191 17.36 10.17 36.71
C LYS A 191 18.65 10.93 36.36
N THR A 192 18.98 10.98 35.07
CA THR A 192 20.15 11.70 34.56
C THR A 192 19.99 13.20 34.74
N LEU A 193 18.74 13.71 34.70
CA LEU A 193 18.43 15.14 34.73
C LEU A 193 17.76 15.57 36.05
N ALA A 194 18.06 14.87 37.14
CA ALA A 194 17.47 15.12 38.47
C ALA A 194 17.62 16.58 38.96
N GLU A 195 18.67 17.30 38.53
CA GLU A 195 18.87 18.70 38.91
C GLU A 195 17.79 19.64 38.38
N VAL A 196 17.31 19.37 37.14
CA VAL A 196 16.22 20.17 36.53
C VAL A 196 14.88 19.85 37.18
N GLY A 197 14.68 18.57 37.55
CA GLY A 197 13.50 18.10 38.25
C GLY A 197 13.31 18.69 39.69
N LYS A 198 14.35 19.28 40.29
CA LYS A 198 14.28 19.96 41.57
C LYS A 198 13.55 21.31 41.54
N ALA A 199 13.04 21.74 40.36
CA ALA A 199 12.24 22.96 40.29
C ALA A 199 10.93 22.80 41.11
N SER A 200 10.66 23.80 41.94
CA SER A 200 9.45 23.83 42.79
C SER A 200 8.21 24.32 42.02
N SER A 201 8.39 24.94 40.86
CA SER A 201 7.31 25.42 40.01
C SER A 201 7.61 25.24 38.51
N MET A 202 6.53 25.13 37.70
CA MET A 202 6.69 25.04 36.25
C MET A 202 7.32 26.29 35.62
N ALA A 203 7.07 27.46 36.22
CA ALA A 203 7.72 28.70 35.78
C ALA A 203 9.25 28.70 36.04
N GLU A 204 9.70 28.17 37.19
CA GLU A 204 11.10 27.93 37.47
C GLU A 204 11.70 26.88 36.53
N PHE A 205 11.01 25.80 36.33
CA PHE A 205 11.38 24.72 35.40
C PHE A 205 11.59 25.25 33.98
N SER A 206 10.61 25.99 33.43
CA SER A 206 10.71 26.61 32.10
C SER A 206 11.87 27.60 31.97
N ARG A 207 12.16 28.37 33.03
CA ARG A 207 13.33 29.25 33.06
C ARG A 207 14.64 28.48 33.06
N LYS A 208 14.77 27.41 33.86
CA LYS A 208 15.94 26.53 33.89
C LYS A 208 16.23 25.91 32.53
N VAL A 209 15.24 25.40 31.85
CA VAL A 209 15.35 24.77 30.52
C VAL A 209 15.87 25.76 29.46
N LYS A 210 15.48 27.02 29.54
CA LYS A 210 15.94 28.08 28.59
C LYS A 210 17.34 28.62 28.89
N THR A 211 17.97 28.24 30.00
CA THR A 211 19.26 28.78 30.42
C THR A 211 20.42 28.08 29.70
N GLY A 212 21.47 28.86 29.37
CA GLY A 212 22.69 28.27 28.77
C GLY A 212 23.46 27.32 29.71
N ALA A 213 23.19 27.37 31.01
CA ALA A 213 23.68 26.38 31.97
C ALA A 213 23.09 24.99 31.73
N PHE A 214 21.81 24.91 31.38
CA PHE A 214 21.13 23.64 31.03
C PHE A 214 21.75 23.01 29.79
N CYS A 215 22.04 23.79 28.74
CA CYS A 215 22.72 23.27 27.53
C CYS A 215 24.11 22.70 27.86
N ARG A 216 24.85 23.27 28.81
CA ARG A 216 26.12 22.70 29.26
C ARG A 216 25.97 21.41 30.02
N ILE A 217 24.96 21.29 30.88
CA ILE A 217 24.63 20.03 31.58
C ILE A 217 24.26 18.95 30.56
N LEU A 218 23.44 19.26 29.57
CA LEU A 218 23.09 18.30 28.50
C LEU A 218 24.31 17.82 27.73
N ALA A 219 25.26 18.75 27.42
CA ALA A 219 26.47 18.39 26.71
C ALA A 219 27.41 17.46 27.52
N THR A 220 27.40 17.55 28.86
CA THR A 220 28.15 16.62 29.73
C THR A 220 27.53 15.21 29.76
N HIS A 221 26.24 15.12 29.60
CA HIS A 221 25.48 13.87 29.61
C HIS A 221 25.16 13.32 28.22
N GLU A 222 25.73 13.82 27.13
CA GLU A 222 25.43 13.46 25.74
C GLU A 222 25.47 11.95 25.51
N LYS A 223 26.51 11.26 26.00
CA LYS A 223 26.66 9.80 25.84
C LYS A 223 25.58 9.01 26.55
N ASP A 224 25.16 9.48 27.73
CA ASP A 224 24.10 8.81 28.52
C ASP A 224 22.75 9.00 27.85
N LEU A 225 22.50 10.18 27.26
CA LEU A 225 21.30 10.49 26.49
C LEU A 225 21.25 9.68 25.17
N ASP A 226 22.38 9.55 24.46
CA ASP A 226 22.48 8.70 23.28
C ASP A 226 22.15 7.24 23.63
N ALA A 227 22.71 6.73 24.72
CA ALA A 227 22.42 5.38 25.20
C ALA A 227 20.95 5.21 25.63
N HIS A 228 20.35 6.26 26.24
CA HIS A 228 18.95 6.27 26.63
C HIS A 228 18.03 6.16 25.39
N PHE A 229 18.20 7.00 24.38
CA PHE A 229 17.38 6.96 23.17
C PHE A 229 17.62 5.67 22.35
N ALA A 230 18.87 5.19 22.27
CA ALA A 230 19.17 3.93 21.64
C ALA A 230 18.42 2.75 22.34
N ARG A 231 18.38 2.76 23.68
CA ARG A 231 17.64 1.76 24.46
C ARG A 231 16.14 1.83 24.22
N ILE A 232 15.55 3.03 24.10
CA ILE A 232 14.13 3.19 23.74
C ILE A 232 13.87 2.59 22.36
N LYS A 233 14.69 2.88 21.36
CA LYS A 233 14.55 2.33 20.00
C LYS A 233 14.64 0.80 19.97
N THR A 234 15.57 0.22 20.71
CA THR A 234 15.72 -1.23 20.81
C THR A 234 14.48 -1.85 21.48
N ARG A 235 14.04 -1.33 22.63
CA ARG A 235 12.83 -1.79 23.33
C ARG A 235 11.57 -1.66 22.47
N THR A 236 11.48 -0.63 21.64
CA THR A 236 10.37 -0.45 20.71
C THR A 236 10.33 -1.56 19.68
N ARG A 237 11.47 -1.91 19.08
CA ARG A 237 11.57 -3.02 18.09
C ARG A 237 11.23 -4.35 18.75
N GLU A 238 11.83 -4.65 19.89
CA GLU A 238 11.54 -5.84 20.68
C GLU A 238 10.04 -5.95 21.03
N ALA A 239 9.40 -4.83 21.39
CA ALA A 239 7.98 -4.79 21.68
C ALA A 239 7.12 -5.03 20.44
N GLN A 240 7.50 -4.48 19.28
CA GLN A 240 6.83 -4.72 18.00
C GLN A 240 6.91 -6.20 17.61
N ASP A 241 8.11 -6.77 17.67
CA ASP A 241 8.36 -8.17 17.30
C ASP A 241 7.62 -9.12 18.25
N HIS A 242 7.66 -8.86 19.56
CA HIS A 242 6.94 -9.66 20.55
C HIS A 242 5.42 -9.60 20.31
N LEU A 243 4.85 -8.42 20.08
CA LEU A 243 3.42 -8.26 19.80
C LEU A 243 3.01 -8.97 18.50
N ILE A 244 3.87 -8.97 17.47
CA ILE A 244 3.63 -9.70 16.22
C ILE A 244 3.67 -11.20 16.49
N VAL A 245 4.75 -11.73 17.06
CA VAL A 245 4.98 -13.17 17.23
C VAL A 245 3.88 -13.79 18.10
N ALA A 246 3.51 -13.15 19.21
CA ALA A 246 2.44 -13.63 20.09
C ALA A 246 1.06 -13.71 19.42
N ASN A 247 0.85 -12.98 18.32
CA ASN A 247 -0.43 -12.93 17.58
C ASN A 247 -0.43 -13.67 16.23
N LEU A 248 0.65 -14.36 15.85
CA LEU A 248 0.70 -15.15 14.59
C LEU A 248 -0.39 -16.24 14.57
N ARG A 249 -0.71 -16.84 15.72
CA ARG A 249 -1.79 -17.84 15.85
C ARG A 249 -3.15 -17.27 15.42
N LEU A 250 -3.41 -15.99 15.70
CA LEU A 250 -4.64 -15.31 15.26
C LEU A 250 -4.68 -15.23 13.72
N VAL A 251 -3.56 -14.89 13.08
CA VAL A 251 -3.47 -14.85 11.60
C VAL A 251 -3.84 -16.20 10.99
N VAL A 252 -3.26 -17.30 11.49
CA VAL A 252 -3.55 -18.65 10.98
C VAL A 252 -5.03 -19.00 11.15
N SER A 253 -5.63 -18.68 12.30
CA SER A 253 -7.06 -18.95 12.56
C SER A 253 -7.99 -18.23 11.58
N ILE A 254 -7.58 -17.04 11.13
CA ILE A 254 -8.32 -16.26 10.13
C ILE A 254 -8.03 -16.79 8.72
N ALA A 255 -6.76 -17.03 8.36
CA ALA A 255 -6.33 -17.51 7.04
C ALA A 255 -7.00 -18.84 6.66
N LYS A 256 -7.15 -19.77 7.60
CA LYS A 256 -7.86 -21.04 7.40
C LYS A 256 -9.27 -20.88 6.82
N LYS A 257 -9.97 -19.78 7.12
CA LYS A 257 -11.32 -19.50 6.59
C LYS A 257 -11.34 -19.07 5.11
N PHE A 258 -10.17 -18.84 4.54
CA PHE A 258 -9.98 -18.37 3.16
C PHE A 258 -9.35 -19.44 2.24
N ILE A 259 -9.10 -20.64 2.75
CA ILE A 259 -8.58 -21.76 1.95
C ILE A 259 -9.54 -22.07 0.79
N GLY A 260 -8.99 -22.49 -0.37
CA GLY A 260 -9.74 -22.82 -1.58
C GLY A 260 -10.21 -21.62 -2.41
N ARG A 261 -9.65 -20.43 -2.16
CA ARG A 261 -10.00 -19.19 -2.88
C ARG A 261 -8.93 -18.73 -3.87
N GLY A 262 -8.06 -19.62 -4.33
CA GLY A 262 -7.08 -19.36 -5.38
C GLY A 262 -5.67 -19.00 -4.88
N LEU A 263 -5.45 -18.95 -3.56
CA LEU A 263 -4.11 -18.79 -2.96
C LEU A 263 -3.80 -19.96 -2.04
N SER A 264 -2.53 -20.32 -1.93
CA SER A 264 -2.06 -21.33 -0.98
C SER A 264 -2.26 -20.88 0.47
N LEU A 265 -2.32 -21.82 1.42
CA LEU A 265 -2.43 -21.48 2.84
C LEU A 265 -1.20 -20.67 3.32
N GLY A 266 -0.01 -20.99 2.81
CA GLY A 266 1.22 -20.26 3.10
C GLY A 266 1.12 -18.79 2.71
N ASP A 267 0.67 -18.52 1.47
CA ASP A 267 0.49 -17.15 0.96
C ASP A 267 -0.58 -16.39 1.76
N LEU A 268 -1.70 -17.04 2.07
CA LEU A 268 -2.75 -16.44 2.90
C LEU A 268 -2.24 -16.05 4.29
N ILE A 269 -1.39 -16.88 4.90
CA ILE A 269 -0.76 -16.59 6.19
C ILE A 269 0.19 -15.39 6.05
N GLN A 270 1.04 -15.35 5.01
CA GLN A 270 2.00 -14.25 4.84
C GLN A 270 1.29 -12.91 4.57
N GLU A 271 0.26 -12.90 3.73
CA GLU A 271 -0.56 -11.71 3.51
C GLU A 271 -1.29 -11.27 4.79
N GLY A 272 -1.75 -12.24 5.60
CA GLY A 272 -2.30 -11.97 6.92
C GLY A 272 -1.26 -11.40 7.89
N ASN A 273 -0.02 -11.89 7.87
CA ASN A 273 1.10 -11.35 8.66
C ASN A 273 1.41 -9.90 8.28
N LEU A 274 1.40 -9.55 6.99
CA LEU A 274 1.52 -8.16 6.54
C LEU A 274 0.39 -7.28 7.10
N GLY A 275 -0.84 -7.81 7.16
CA GLY A 275 -1.97 -7.15 7.82
C GLY A 275 -1.74 -6.94 9.32
N LEU A 276 -1.19 -7.95 10.01
CA LEU A 276 -0.85 -7.89 11.43
C LEU A 276 0.24 -6.84 11.71
N ILE A 277 1.31 -6.80 10.93
CA ILE A 277 2.40 -5.82 11.05
C ILE A 277 1.85 -4.39 10.93
N ARG A 278 0.99 -4.13 9.93
CA ARG A 278 0.33 -2.83 9.78
C ARG A 278 -0.56 -2.49 10.97
N THR A 279 -1.18 -3.50 11.57
CA THR A 279 -2.00 -3.33 12.77
C THR A 279 -1.17 -2.88 13.97
N VAL A 280 -0.03 -3.54 14.21
CA VAL A 280 0.90 -3.19 15.30
C VAL A 280 1.38 -1.75 15.18
N GLN A 281 1.62 -1.30 13.94
CA GLN A 281 1.99 0.10 13.68
C GLN A 281 0.87 1.10 13.97
N LYS A 282 -0.41 0.71 13.93
CA LYS A 282 -1.57 1.59 14.10
C LYS A 282 -2.34 1.36 15.41
N PHE A 283 -1.90 0.40 16.20
CA PHE A 283 -2.58 0.04 17.45
C PHE A 283 -2.47 1.17 18.47
N ASP A 284 -3.62 1.52 19.05
CA ASP A 284 -3.76 2.49 20.13
C ASP A 284 -4.23 1.74 21.39
N HIS A 285 -3.29 1.55 22.34
CA HIS A 285 -3.53 0.82 23.58
C HIS A 285 -4.41 1.59 24.58
N ARG A 286 -4.60 2.91 24.37
CA ARG A 286 -5.37 3.79 25.26
C ARG A 286 -6.88 3.60 25.12
N ARG A 287 -7.34 3.04 23.98
CA ARG A 287 -8.77 2.81 23.70
C ARG A 287 -9.40 1.67 24.48
N ASN A 288 -8.65 0.98 25.31
CA ASN A 288 -9.11 -0.13 26.17
C ASN A 288 -9.76 -1.32 25.43
N PHE A 289 -9.54 -1.46 24.11
CA PHE A 289 -9.93 -2.64 23.34
C PHE A 289 -8.78 -3.64 23.28
N LYS A 290 -9.13 -4.95 23.25
CA LYS A 290 -8.14 -6.00 23.02
C LYS A 290 -7.50 -5.83 21.63
N PHE A 291 -6.20 -6.07 21.54
CA PHE A 291 -5.47 -6.04 20.27
C PHE A 291 -6.11 -6.92 19.20
N SER A 292 -6.55 -8.14 19.57
CA SER A 292 -7.18 -9.10 18.67
C SER A 292 -8.42 -8.56 17.95
N THR A 293 -9.23 -7.73 18.61
CA THR A 293 -10.43 -7.12 18.02
C THR A 293 -10.08 -6.23 16.84
N TYR A 294 -9.05 -5.40 17.01
CA TYR A 294 -8.56 -4.50 15.96
C TYR A 294 -7.79 -5.25 14.88
N ALA A 295 -6.94 -6.20 15.26
CA ALA A 295 -6.12 -6.99 14.35
C ALA A 295 -6.95 -7.85 13.41
N THR A 296 -8.03 -8.46 13.87
CA THR A 296 -8.90 -9.31 13.05
C THR A 296 -9.41 -8.60 11.81
N TRP A 297 -9.78 -7.33 11.92
CA TRP A 297 -10.26 -6.54 10.78
C TRP A 297 -9.17 -6.31 9.74
N TRP A 298 -7.98 -5.90 10.16
CA TRP A 298 -6.85 -5.62 9.25
C TRP A 298 -6.29 -6.88 8.59
N ILE A 299 -6.18 -7.98 9.36
CA ILE A 299 -5.76 -9.28 8.83
C ILE A 299 -6.73 -9.75 7.75
N ARG A 300 -8.04 -9.72 8.04
CA ARG A 300 -9.10 -10.08 7.07
C ARG A 300 -9.05 -9.20 5.83
N GLN A 301 -8.87 -7.90 6.01
CA GLN A 301 -8.77 -6.94 4.90
C GLN A 301 -7.56 -7.22 4.01
N SER A 302 -6.38 -7.50 4.62
CA SER A 302 -5.16 -7.82 3.88
C SER A 302 -5.32 -9.10 3.07
N ILE A 303 -5.79 -10.19 3.70
CA ILE A 303 -6.05 -11.46 3.02
C ILE A 303 -7.09 -11.30 1.89
N SER A 304 -8.20 -10.62 2.15
CA SER A 304 -9.25 -10.41 1.13
C SER A 304 -8.76 -9.60 -0.06
N ARG A 305 -7.88 -8.64 0.18
CA ARG A 305 -7.25 -7.84 -0.87
C ARG A 305 -6.25 -8.67 -1.67
N ALA A 306 -5.41 -9.45 -1.00
CA ALA A 306 -4.46 -10.34 -1.67
C ALA A 306 -5.15 -11.36 -2.58
N ILE A 307 -6.25 -11.95 -2.11
CA ILE A 307 -7.09 -12.84 -2.94
C ILE A 307 -7.63 -12.08 -4.16
N ALA A 308 -8.14 -10.87 -3.99
CA ALA A 308 -8.65 -10.09 -5.12
C ALA A 308 -7.57 -9.72 -6.13
N ASP A 309 -6.35 -9.50 -5.67
CA ASP A 309 -5.21 -9.06 -6.48
C ASP A 309 -4.45 -10.23 -7.14
N GLY A 310 -4.40 -11.42 -6.52
CA GLY A 310 -3.49 -12.50 -6.92
C GLY A 310 -4.12 -13.87 -7.17
N SER A 311 -5.44 -14.07 -6.91
CA SER A 311 -6.07 -15.40 -7.05
C SER A 311 -6.32 -15.84 -8.49
N ARG A 312 -6.22 -14.94 -9.47
CA ARG A 312 -6.51 -15.22 -10.88
C ARG A 312 -5.31 -14.98 -11.75
N THR A 313 -5.09 -15.83 -12.73
CA THR A 313 -4.04 -15.68 -13.75
C THR A 313 -4.27 -14.37 -14.54
N ILE A 314 -5.50 -14.09 -14.95
CA ILE A 314 -5.90 -12.80 -15.54
C ILE A 314 -6.47 -11.94 -14.42
N ARG A 315 -5.69 -10.94 -14.01
CA ARG A 315 -6.04 -10.04 -12.91
C ARG A 315 -7.30 -9.22 -13.22
N LEU A 316 -8.23 -9.20 -12.26
CA LEU A 316 -9.40 -8.33 -12.29
C LEU A 316 -9.26 -7.16 -11.31
N PRO A 317 -9.76 -5.95 -11.64
CA PRO A 317 -9.82 -4.86 -10.68
C PRO A 317 -10.64 -5.21 -9.43
N VAL A 318 -10.20 -4.72 -8.25
CA VAL A 318 -10.81 -5.07 -6.95
C VAL A 318 -12.31 -4.74 -6.90
N HIS A 319 -12.75 -3.64 -7.54
CA HIS A 319 -14.18 -3.29 -7.57
C HIS A 319 -15.02 -4.32 -8.35
N ILE A 320 -14.50 -4.87 -9.46
CA ILE A 320 -15.14 -5.94 -10.22
C ILE A 320 -15.24 -7.22 -9.38
N VAL A 321 -14.16 -7.60 -8.68
CA VAL A 321 -14.15 -8.76 -7.77
C VAL A 321 -15.19 -8.57 -6.65
N ASN A 322 -15.29 -7.39 -6.05
CA ASN A 322 -16.26 -7.10 -4.99
C ASN A 322 -17.71 -7.11 -5.51
N THR A 323 -17.95 -6.52 -6.69
CA THR A 323 -19.28 -6.57 -7.33
C THR A 323 -19.64 -8.00 -7.70
N GLY A 324 -18.67 -8.80 -8.18
CA GLY A 324 -18.85 -10.21 -8.46
C GLY A 324 -19.19 -11.06 -7.23
N LYS A 325 -18.55 -10.78 -6.08
CA LYS A 325 -18.94 -11.42 -4.80
C LYS A 325 -20.39 -11.09 -4.42
N ARG A 326 -20.80 -9.83 -4.57
CA ARG A 326 -22.19 -9.41 -4.35
C ARG A 326 -23.15 -10.12 -5.31
N LEU A 327 -22.80 -10.22 -6.59
CA LEU A 327 -23.58 -10.94 -7.59
C LEU A 327 -23.78 -12.41 -7.19
N THR A 328 -22.70 -13.10 -6.79
CA THR A 328 -22.76 -14.51 -6.37
C THR A 328 -23.65 -14.68 -5.13
N ALA A 329 -23.51 -13.80 -4.14
CA ALA A 329 -24.35 -13.83 -2.93
C ALA A 329 -25.84 -13.55 -3.25
N THR A 330 -26.12 -12.55 -4.10
CA THR A 330 -27.48 -12.23 -4.54
C THR A 330 -28.08 -13.38 -5.35
N ARG A 331 -27.31 -13.99 -6.25
CA ARG A 331 -27.74 -15.15 -7.03
C ARG A 331 -28.11 -16.33 -6.14
N GLN A 332 -27.29 -16.60 -5.10
CA GLN A 332 -27.55 -17.70 -4.17
C GLN A 332 -28.80 -17.42 -3.31
N ARG A 333 -28.99 -16.18 -2.85
CA ARG A 333 -30.17 -15.77 -2.11
C ARG A 333 -31.45 -15.92 -2.94
N LEU A 334 -31.47 -15.38 -4.16
CA LEU A 334 -32.63 -15.51 -5.05
C LEU A 334 -32.90 -16.97 -5.45
N TYR A 335 -31.85 -17.78 -5.57
CA TYR A 335 -32.01 -19.22 -5.78
C TYR A 335 -32.71 -19.90 -4.59
N GLN A 336 -32.37 -19.57 -3.37
CA GLN A 336 -32.99 -20.06 -2.15
C GLN A 336 -34.44 -19.60 -2.02
N ASP A 337 -34.72 -18.33 -2.34
CA ASP A 337 -36.07 -17.76 -2.25
C ASP A 337 -37.02 -18.30 -3.33
N ASN A 338 -36.55 -18.49 -4.56
CA ASN A 338 -37.37 -18.82 -5.72
C ASN A 338 -37.30 -20.32 -6.11
N GLY A 339 -36.41 -21.13 -5.55
CA GLY A 339 -36.18 -22.53 -5.90
C GLY A 339 -35.63 -22.77 -7.32
N ARG A 340 -35.34 -21.71 -8.10
CA ARG A 340 -34.79 -21.75 -9.46
C ARG A 340 -33.66 -20.76 -9.67
N LYS A 341 -32.85 -20.99 -10.72
CA LYS A 341 -31.80 -20.04 -11.10
C LYS A 341 -32.44 -18.68 -11.47
N PRO A 342 -31.98 -17.56 -10.85
CA PRO A 342 -32.47 -16.22 -11.17
C PRO A 342 -32.06 -15.81 -12.58
N THR A 343 -32.91 -15.01 -13.24
CA THR A 343 -32.60 -14.39 -14.54
C THR A 343 -31.70 -13.18 -14.36
N ASN A 344 -31.04 -12.75 -15.46
CA ASN A 344 -30.20 -11.53 -15.42
C ASN A 344 -31.02 -10.27 -15.10
N GLU A 345 -32.32 -10.26 -15.42
CA GLU A 345 -33.22 -9.16 -15.10
C GLU A 345 -33.51 -9.09 -13.59
N GLU A 346 -33.78 -10.23 -12.96
CA GLU A 346 -34.00 -10.33 -11.51
C GLU A 346 -32.75 -9.93 -10.72
N LEU A 347 -31.56 -10.33 -11.20
CA LEU A 347 -30.28 -9.92 -10.64
C LEU A 347 -30.04 -8.41 -10.80
N SER A 348 -30.33 -7.88 -11.99
CA SER A 348 -30.23 -6.44 -12.30
C SER A 348 -31.08 -5.59 -11.35
N GLN A 349 -32.36 -5.95 -11.19
CA GLN A 349 -33.29 -5.26 -10.30
C GLN A 349 -32.85 -5.30 -8.84
N THR A 350 -32.40 -6.47 -8.35
CA THR A 350 -31.99 -6.66 -6.96
C THR A 350 -30.68 -5.93 -6.65
N MET A 351 -29.76 -5.88 -7.59
CA MET A 351 -28.45 -5.25 -7.42
C MET A 351 -28.42 -3.74 -7.75
N GLY A 352 -29.43 -3.25 -8.46
CA GLY A 352 -29.52 -1.84 -8.91
C GLY A 352 -28.51 -1.48 -10.01
N ILE A 353 -28.16 -2.45 -10.87
CA ILE A 353 -27.25 -2.29 -12.03
C ILE A 353 -27.99 -2.72 -13.32
N THR A 354 -27.48 -2.33 -14.48
CA THR A 354 -28.11 -2.68 -15.76
C THR A 354 -27.94 -4.17 -16.09
N THR A 355 -28.85 -4.75 -16.88
CA THR A 355 -28.78 -6.15 -17.34
C THR A 355 -27.52 -6.42 -18.15
N ARG A 356 -27.03 -5.41 -18.89
CA ARG A 356 -25.78 -5.47 -19.65
C ARG A 356 -24.57 -5.59 -18.71
N GLU A 357 -24.50 -4.77 -17.66
CA GLU A 357 -23.44 -4.83 -16.66
C GLU A 357 -23.43 -6.18 -15.91
N VAL A 358 -24.60 -6.77 -15.64
CA VAL A 358 -24.69 -8.12 -15.08
C VAL A 358 -24.08 -9.15 -16.04
N GLY A 359 -24.39 -9.07 -17.35
CA GLY A 359 -23.82 -9.93 -18.38
C GLY A 359 -22.30 -9.79 -18.49
N ASP A 360 -21.80 -8.55 -18.58
CA ASP A 360 -20.37 -8.26 -18.65
C ASP A 360 -19.63 -8.77 -17.40
N LEU A 361 -20.22 -8.62 -16.22
CA LEU A 361 -19.67 -9.10 -14.97
C LEU A 361 -19.60 -10.64 -14.91
N ILE A 362 -20.64 -11.35 -15.37
CA ILE A 362 -20.68 -12.81 -15.46
C ILE A 362 -19.58 -13.27 -16.42
N ASN A 363 -19.46 -12.66 -17.58
CA ASN A 363 -18.43 -13.00 -18.57
C ASN A 363 -17.03 -12.78 -18.01
N ALA A 364 -16.76 -11.63 -17.38
CA ALA A 364 -15.47 -11.34 -16.78
C ALA A 364 -15.09 -12.32 -15.66
N MET A 365 -16.08 -12.82 -14.90
CA MET A 365 -15.86 -13.79 -13.83
C MET A 365 -15.69 -15.22 -14.32
N SER A 366 -16.26 -15.58 -15.49
CA SER A 366 -16.19 -16.92 -16.08
C SER A 366 -14.92 -17.16 -16.90
N LEU A 367 -14.14 -16.12 -17.21
CA LEU A 367 -12.88 -16.24 -17.93
C LEU A 367 -11.82 -16.92 -17.04
N GLU A 368 -11.70 -18.23 -17.17
CA GLU A 368 -10.63 -19.02 -16.58
C GLU A 368 -9.73 -19.54 -17.69
N PRO A 369 -8.41 -19.29 -17.67
CA PRO A 369 -7.48 -19.83 -18.64
C PRO A 369 -7.38 -21.35 -18.48
N VAL A 370 -7.28 -22.05 -19.59
CA VAL A 370 -7.07 -23.48 -19.65
C VAL A 370 -5.55 -23.75 -19.67
N SER A 371 -5.10 -24.83 -19.02
CA SER A 371 -3.69 -25.22 -19.06
C SER A 371 -3.29 -25.67 -20.45
N LEU A 372 -2.15 -25.22 -20.95
CA LEU A 372 -1.56 -25.70 -22.19
C LEU A 372 -1.07 -27.16 -22.10
N GLU A 373 -0.82 -27.66 -20.91
CA GLU A 373 -0.42 -29.04 -20.64
C GLU A 373 -1.64 -29.99 -20.52
N MET A 374 -2.86 -29.49 -20.79
CA MET A 374 -4.05 -30.31 -20.72
C MET A 374 -4.02 -31.35 -21.87
N PRO A 375 -4.15 -32.67 -21.56
CA PRO A 375 -4.17 -33.72 -22.60
C PRO A 375 -5.39 -33.58 -23.46
N ILE A 376 -5.25 -33.79 -24.78
CA ILE A 376 -6.29 -33.74 -25.77
C ILE A 376 -6.33 -35.11 -26.47
N GLY A 377 -7.48 -35.79 -26.42
CA GLY A 377 -7.65 -37.07 -27.08
C GLY A 377 -7.19 -38.28 -26.27
N GLU A 378 -6.97 -39.40 -26.94
CA GLU A 378 -6.53 -40.69 -26.37
C GLU A 378 -5.02 -40.89 -26.46
N ASP A 379 -4.32 -40.08 -27.30
CA ASP A 379 -2.88 -40.13 -27.55
C ASP A 379 -2.26 -38.95 -26.77
N ASP A 380 -1.61 -39.12 -25.71
CA ASP A 380 -0.88 -38.19 -24.81
C ASP A 380 -0.51 -36.78 -25.35
N ASP A 381 -1.20 -36.33 -26.42
CA ASP A 381 -1.01 -34.99 -27.03
C ASP A 381 -1.49 -33.88 -26.09
N GLN A 382 -0.73 -32.81 -26.04
CA GLN A 382 -1.06 -31.65 -25.20
C GLN A 382 -1.72 -30.53 -26.01
N LEU A 383 -2.52 -29.69 -25.35
CA LEU A 383 -3.12 -28.51 -25.99
C LEU A 383 -2.04 -27.58 -26.60
N SER A 384 -0.84 -27.53 -26.01
CA SER A 384 0.29 -26.78 -26.53
C SER A 384 0.69 -27.19 -27.95
N ASP A 385 0.55 -28.47 -28.28
CA ASP A 385 0.98 -29.01 -29.58
C ASP A 385 0.01 -28.64 -30.71
N CYS A 386 -1.22 -28.28 -30.34
CA CYS A 386 -2.26 -27.83 -31.27
C CYS A 386 -2.26 -26.31 -31.52
N VAL A 387 -1.49 -25.52 -30.75
CA VAL A 387 -1.45 -24.07 -30.87
C VAL A 387 -0.43 -23.66 -31.93
N GLU A 388 -0.90 -23.10 -33.04
CA GLU A 388 -0.07 -22.61 -34.14
C GLU A 388 0.74 -21.36 -33.72
N ASP A 389 2.02 -21.34 -34.06
CA ASP A 389 2.85 -20.13 -33.92
C ASP A 389 2.53 -19.14 -35.05
N GLN A 390 1.87 -18.03 -34.69
CA GLN A 390 1.52 -16.95 -35.59
C GLN A 390 2.65 -15.94 -35.83
N SER A 391 3.75 -16.04 -35.10
CA SER A 391 4.90 -15.12 -35.25
C SER A 391 5.82 -15.51 -36.40
N ILE A 392 5.82 -16.78 -36.75
CA ILE A 392 6.59 -17.32 -37.88
C ILE A 392 5.70 -17.38 -39.13
N PRO A 393 6.05 -16.75 -40.26
CA PRO A 393 5.28 -16.84 -41.46
C PRO A 393 5.23 -18.30 -41.95
N ARG A 394 4.12 -18.70 -42.52
CA ARG A 394 4.00 -20.04 -43.12
C ARG A 394 5.00 -20.25 -44.25
N PRO A 395 5.52 -21.47 -44.45
CA PRO A 395 6.48 -21.73 -45.55
C PRO A 395 5.97 -21.31 -46.93
N GLU A 396 4.64 -21.43 -47.14
CA GLU A 396 3.98 -21.01 -48.38
C GLU A 396 4.02 -19.49 -48.56
N ASP A 397 3.77 -18.72 -47.49
CA ASP A 397 3.79 -17.26 -47.53
C ASP A 397 5.22 -16.74 -47.72
N GLU A 398 6.22 -17.34 -47.04
CA GLU A 398 7.63 -17.01 -47.19
C GLU A 398 8.14 -17.32 -48.62
N ALA A 399 7.70 -18.45 -49.18
CA ALA A 399 8.00 -18.80 -50.56
C ALA A 399 7.37 -17.80 -51.55
N ALA A 400 6.11 -17.41 -51.33
CA ALA A 400 5.42 -16.41 -52.15
C ALA A 400 6.10 -15.03 -52.08
N ASP A 401 6.49 -14.58 -50.88
CA ASP A 401 7.20 -13.31 -50.67
C ASP A 401 8.60 -13.34 -51.32
N SER A 402 9.29 -14.47 -51.22
CA SER A 402 10.58 -14.66 -51.90
C SER A 402 10.44 -14.59 -53.44
N MET A 403 9.41 -15.27 -53.98
CA MET A 403 9.12 -15.21 -55.40
C MET A 403 8.71 -13.81 -55.86
N LEU A 404 7.87 -13.12 -55.08
CA LEU A 404 7.49 -11.73 -55.35
C LEU A 404 8.72 -10.82 -55.36
N SER A 405 9.59 -10.95 -54.36
CA SER A 405 10.87 -10.19 -54.29
C SER A 405 11.75 -10.42 -55.52
N GLN A 406 11.86 -11.66 -56.00
CA GLN A 406 12.60 -11.99 -57.21
C GLN A 406 11.96 -11.37 -58.46
N GLN A 407 10.64 -11.45 -58.60
CA GLN A 407 9.91 -10.83 -59.72
C GLN A 407 10.07 -9.32 -59.72
N ILE A 408 9.95 -8.66 -58.60
CA ILE A 408 10.16 -7.21 -58.45
C ILE A 408 11.59 -6.84 -58.86
N ARG A 409 12.60 -7.57 -58.42
CA ARG A 409 14.01 -7.35 -58.81
C ARG A 409 14.22 -7.53 -60.34
N GLN A 410 13.62 -8.54 -60.95
CA GLN A 410 13.68 -8.75 -62.40
C GLN A 410 13.06 -7.58 -63.17
N ILE A 411 11.88 -7.11 -62.73
CA ILE A 411 11.20 -5.97 -63.35
C ILE A 411 12.00 -4.68 -63.18
N ILE A 412 12.59 -4.43 -62.02
CA ILE A 412 13.43 -3.25 -61.76
C ILE A 412 14.71 -3.28 -62.57
N ASN A 413 15.28 -4.45 -62.84
CA ASN A 413 16.46 -4.60 -63.70
C ASN A 413 16.21 -4.23 -65.19
N THR A 414 14.96 -4.11 -65.62
CA THR A 414 14.62 -3.61 -66.97
C THR A 414 14.76 -2.09 -67.09
N LEU A 415 14.83 -1.38 -65.95
CA LEU A 415 15.02 0.08 -65.93
C LEU A 415 16.47 0.47 -66.18
N GLN A 416 16.68 1.70 -66.69
CA GLN A 416 18.04 2.28 -66.84
C GLN A 416 18.67 2.42 -65.41
N GLU A 417 19.99 2.31 -65.34
CA GLU A 417 20.71 2.29 -64.03
C GLU A 417 20.41 3.47 -63.13
N ARG A 418 20.20 4.67 -63.66
CA ARG A 418 19.83 5.86 -62.91
C ARG A 418 18.38 5.78 -62.37
N GLU A 419 17.47 5.28 -63.18
CA GLU A 419 16.06 5.09 -62.82
C GLU A 419 15.91 4.00 -61.73
N ARG A 420 16.62 2.88 -61.91
CA ARG A 420 16.71 1.79 -60.97
C ARG A 420 17.21 2.27 -59.62
N ARG A 421 18.30 3.01 -59.56
CA ARG A 421 18.90 3.49 -58.32
C ARG A 421 17.97 4.43 -57.55
N VAL A 422 17.23 5.31 -58.25
CA VAL A 422 16.25 6.18 -57.65
C VAL A 422 15.10 5.37 -57.00
N ILE A 423 14.57 4.35 -57.69
CA ILE A 423 13.50 3.49 -57.20
C ILE A 423 13.98 2.66 -55.99
N GLU A 424 15.17 2.04 -56.08
CA GLU A 424 15.76 1.28 -54.96
C GLU A 424 15.90 2.11 -53.69
N LEU A 425 16.44 3.32 -53.78
CA LEU A 425 16.61 4.22 -52.67
C LEU A 425 15.28 4.75 -52.14
N ARG A 426 14.36 5.11 -53.03
CA ARG A 426 13.06 5.68 -52.69
C ARG A 426 12.18 4.71 -51.90
N PHE A 427 12.12 3.45 -52.34
CA PHE A 427 11.28 2.42 -51.78
C PHE A 427 12.03 1.48 -50.81
N GLY A 428 13.33 1.67 -50.64
CA GLY A 428 14.13 0.86 -49.72
C GLY A 428 14.28 -0.60 -50.13
N LEU A 429 14.31 -0.88 -51.43
CA LEU A 429 14.33 -2.24 -51.94
C LEU A 429 15.67 -2.98 -51.75
N GLY A 430 16.71 -2.25 -51.30
CA GLY A 430 18.04 -2.82 -51.01
C GLY A 430 18.28 -2.97 -49.50
N ASP A 431 17.96 -1.96 -48.72
CA ASP A 431 18.26 -1.82 -47.28
C ASP A 431 17.02 -1.83 -46.39
N GLY A 432 15.83 -2.00 -46.95
CA GLY A 432 14.56 -2.00 -46.23
C GLY A 432 14.07 -0.61 -45.81
N ASN A 433 14.83 0.45 -46.01
CA ASN A 433 14.51 1.80 -45.57
C ASN A 433 14.15 2.72 -46.73
N GLY A 434 12.89 3.08 -46.89
CA GLY A 434 12.42 4.05 -47.88
C GLY A 434 12.86 5.46 -47.53
N ARG A 435 13.50 6.16 -48.53
CA ARG A 435 14.03 7.50 -48.38
C ARG A 435 13.10 8.55 -48.96
N THR A 436 13.15 9.76 -48.41
CA THR A 436 12.42 10.90 -48.95
C THR A 436 13.08 11.43 -50.25
N LEU A 437 12.32 12.15 -51.09
CA LEU A 437 12.89 12.76 -52.32
C LEU A 437 14.09 13.67 -52.07
N GLU A 438 14.12 14.29 -50.88
CA GLU A 438 15.19 15.19 -50.47
C GLU A 438 16.46 14.42 -50.08
N GLU A 439 16.32 13.31 -49.37
CA GLU A 439 17.44 12.43 -49.01
C GLU A 439 18.04 11.76 -50.23
N VAL A 440 17.19 11.25 -51.17
CA VAL A 440 17.67 10.72 -52.46
C VAL A 440 18.37 11.79 -53.30
N SER A 441 17.86 13.03 -53.24
CA SER A 441 18.46 14.18 -53.94
C SER A 441 19.89 14.48 -53.42
N ARG A 442 20.08 14.44 -52.10
CA ARG A 442 21.41 14.63 -51.48
C ARG A 442 22.37 13.50 -51.82
N GLU A 443 21.88 12.24 -51.77
CA GLU A 443 22.73 11.07 -52.04
C GLU A 443 23.21 11.00 -53.51
N LEU A 444 22.33 11.36 -54.46
CA LEU A 444 22.64 11.33 -55.88
C LEU A 444 23.24 12.64 -56.45
N GLY A 445 23.31 13.71 -55.62
CA GLY A 445 23.85 15.00 -56.04
C GLY A 445 23.03 15.73 -57.11
N ILE A 446 21.70 15.50 -57.19
CA ILE A 446 20.79 16.10 -58.17
C ILE A 446 19.65 16.85 -57.46
N THR A 447 18.94 17.74 -58.15
CA THR A 447 17.84 18.48 -57.52
C THR A 447 16.64 17.59 -57.21
N ARG A 448 15.91 17.91 -56.11
CA ARG A 448 14.68 17.21 -55.67
C ARG A 448 13.67 17.04 -56.83
N GLU A 449 13.47 18.07 -57.63
CA GLU A 449 12.54 18.02 -58.76
C GLU A 449 13.03 17.05 -59.84
N ARG A 450 14.34 16.95 -60.03
CA ARG A 450 14.93 15.99 -60.98
C ARG A 450 14.73 14.54 -60.51
N VAL A 451 14.87 14.28 -59.22
CA VAL A 451 14.54 12.97 -58.63
C VAL A 451 13.07 12.61 -58.87
N ARG A 452 12.15 13.56 -58.67
CA ARG A 452 10.71 13.38 -58.89
C ARG A 452 10.40 13.06 -60.38
N GLN A 453 11.07 13.74 -61.29
CA GLN A 453 10.91 13.47 -62.72
C GLN A 453 11.40 12.05 -63.11
N ILE A 454 12.54 11.63 -62.57
CA ILE A 454 13.09 10.30 -62.80
C ILE A 454 12.16 9.24 -62.20
N GLU A 455 11.66 9.44 -60.97
CA GLU A 455 10.69 8.55 -60.31
C GLU A 455 9.42 8.39 -61.16
N LEU A 456 8.81 9.50 -61.60
CA LEU A 456 7.62 9.46 -62.46
C LEU A 456 7.86 8.71 -63.78
N LYS A 457 9.02 8.92 -64.39
CA LYS A 457 9.39 8.23 -65.63
C LYS A 457 9.57 6.72 -65.38
N ALA A 458 10.27 6.34 -64.32
CA ALA A 458 10.47 4.95 -63.94
C ALA A 458 9.13 4.25 -63.60
N LEU A 459 8.27 4.90 -62.83
CA LEU A 459 6.94 4.35 -62.51
C LEU A 459 6.04 4.22 -63.72
N LYS A 460 6.19 5.10 -64.75
CA LYS A 460 5.47 4.99 -66.00
C LYS A 460 5.92 3.77 -66.82
N ILE A 461 7.22 3.46 -66.86
CA ILE A 461 7.76 2.27 -67.47
C ILE A 461 7.32 1.00 -66.75
N LEU A 462 7.34 1.03 -65.41
CA LEU A 462 6.89 -0.11 -64.58
C LEU A 462 5.39 -0.41 -64.70
N ARG A 463 4.56 0.57 -65.12
CA ARG A 463 3.12 0.39 -65.38
C ARG A 463 2.79 -0.32 -66.67
N ASP A 464 3.78 -0.78 -67.41
CA ASP A 464 3.58 -1.55 -68.63
C ASP A 464 2.65 -2.76 -68.38
N PRO A 465 1.66 -3.05 -69.25
CA PRO A 465 0.75 -4.18 -69.14
C PRO A 465 1.42 -5.53 -68.89
N ASP A 466 2.57 -5.78 -69.50
CA ASP A 466 3.34 -7.01 -69.34
C ASP A 466 3.89 -7.16 -67.90
N ASN A 467 4.40 -6.09 -67.31
CA ASN A 467 4.86 -6.08 -65.92
C ASN A 467 3.71 -6.22 -64.94
N LYS A 468 2.57 -5.59 -65.24
CA LYS A 468 1.34 -5.74 -64.45
C LYS A 468 0.81 -7.18 -64.47
N ALA A 469 0.86 -7.85 -65.63
CA ALA A 469 0.44 -9.26 -65.74
C ALA A 469 1.30 -10.19 -64.87
N ARG A 470 2.64 -9.95 -64.80
CA ARG A 470 3.58 -10.75 -63.96
C ARG A 470 3.37 -10.59 -62.46
N LEU A 471 2.88 -9.44 -62.03
CA LEU A 471 2.63 -9.17 -60.61
C LEU A 471 1.18 -9.45 -60.17
N LYS A 472 0.30 -9.78 -61.14
CA LYS A 472 -1.15 -9.95 -60.86
C LYS A 472 -1.45 -11.06 -59.88
N ASP A 473 -0.67 -12.15 -59.94
CA ASP A 473 -0.88 -13.32 -59.07
C ASP A 473 -0.48 -13.09 -57.61
N TYR A 474 0.20 -11.98 -57.30
CA TYR A 474 0.63 -11.58 -55.96
C TYR A 474 -0.20 -10.43 -55.38
N ILE A 475 -1.22 -9.94 -56.10
CA ILE A 475 -2.10 -8.87 -55.65
C ILE A 475 -3.41 -9.53 -55.22
N TYR A 476 -3.63 -9.65 -53.92
CA TYR A 476 -4.89 -10.12 -53.33
C TYR A 476 -5.97 -9.05 -53.34
#